data_9491cfdf8b10afa1170b376300144a1a
#
_entry.id   9491cfdf8b10afa1170b376300144a1a
#
_cell.length_a   1.000
_cell.length_b   1.000
_cell.length_c   1.000
_cell.angle_alpha   90.00
_cell.angle_beta   90.00
_cell.angle_gamma   90.00
#
_symmetry.space_group_name_H-M   'P 1'
#
loop_
_entity.id
_entity.type
_entity.pdbx_description
1 polymer ?
#
loop_
_entity_poly.entity_id
_entity_poly.type
_entity_poly.pdbx_seq_one_letter_code
_entity_poly.pdbx_strand_id
1 'polypeptide(L)'
;MIGKLNHVAIAVKDIFSAAKTYKDIFGAQVSEPLDQPIHGVTVVFVTLPNTKIELISPLGESSPIMNFFNKNQNGGIHHIC
;
A
#
# COMPACT_ATOMS: atom_id res chain seq x y z
N MET A 1 -22.20 1.21 15.31
CA MET A 1 -22.12 2.10 14.13
C MET A 1 -20.69 2.14 13.60
N ILE A 2 -20.55 2.04 12.31
CA ILE A 2 -19.24 2.09 11.67
C ILE A 2 -18.76 3.54 11.66
N GLY A 3 -17.57 3.78 12.19
CA GLY A 3 -16.98 5.09 12.19
C GLY A 3 -16.29 5.44 10.87
N LYS A 4 -15.28 6.29 10.94
CA LYS A 4 -14.53 6.68 9.76
C LYS A 4 -13.66 5.56 9.22
N LEU A 5 -13.56 5.48 7.91
CA LEU A 5 -12.58 4.62 7.26
C LEU A 5 -11.18 5.21 7.50
N ASN A 6 -10.31 4.45 8.16
CA ASN A 6 -8.95 4.91 8.45
C ASN A 6 -8.06 4.86 7.22
N HIS A 7 -8.01 3.70 6.56
CA HIS A 7 -7.24 3.54 5.33
C HIS A 7 -7.70 2.33 4.53
N VAL A 8 -7.31 2.33 3.26
CA VAL A 8 -7.42 1.17 2.38
C VAL A 8 -6.01 0.74 2.00
N ALA A 9 -5.64 -0.49 2.29
CA ALA A 9 -4.33 -1.01 1.96
C ALA A 9 -4.36 -1.73 0.63
N ILE A 10 -3.50 -1.30 -0.30
CA ILE A 10 -3.38 -1.86 -1.64
C ILE A 10 -2.00 -2.47 -1.79
N ALA A 11 -1.96 -3.78 -2.08
CA ALA A 11 -0.72 -4.48 -2.33
C ALA A 11 -0.27 -4.21 -3.77
N VAL A 12 0.99 -3.78 -3.92
CA VAL A 12 1.59 -3.48 -5.21
C VAL A 12 2.94 -4.15 -5.31
N LYS A 13 3.34 -4.57 -6.51
CA LYS A 13 4.62 -5.23 -6.71
C LYS A 13 5.78 -4.24 -6.68
N ASP A 14 5.61 -3.08 -7.32
CA ASP A 14 6.62 -2.03 -7.39
C ASP A 14 6.08 -0.78 -6.73
N ILE A 15 6.48 -0.58 -5.47
CA ILE A 15 5.96 0.53 -4.67
C ILE A 15 6.44 1.89 -5.19
N PHE A 16 7.63 1.96 -5.77
CA PHE A 16 8.15 3.23 -6.31
C PHE A 16 7.35 3.66 -7.53
N SER A 17 7.03 2.73 -8.43
CA SER A 17 6.22 2.99 -9.61
C SER A 17 4.80 3.37 -9.22
N ALA A 18 4.20 2.67 -8.27
CA ALA A 18 2.85 2.98 -7.78
C ALA A 18 2.80 4.36 -7.12
N ALA A 19 3.77 4.67 -6.25
CA ALA A 19 3.85 5.96 -5.60
C ALA A 19 3.96 7.10 -6.63
N LYS A 20 4.78 6.92 -7.65
CA LYS A 20 4.92 7.90 -8.72
C LYS A 20 3.61 8.11 -9.48
N THR A 21 2.88 7.04 -9.75
CA THR A 21 1.59 7.12 -10.41
C THR A 21 0.61 7.98 -9.61
N TYR A 22 0.50 7.74 -8.30
CA TYR A 22 -0.40 8.53 -7.46
C TYR A 22 0.02 9.98 -7.38
N LYS A 23 1.32 10.26 -7.32
CA LYS A 23 1.83 11.61 -7.24
C LYS A 23 1.63 12.36 -8.56
N ASP A 24 2.05 11.76 -9.68
CA ASP A 24 2.13 12.45 -10.98
C ASP A 24 0.80 12.52 -11.70
N ILE A 25 0.00 11.43 -11.63
CA ILE A 25 -1.26 11.34 -12.37
C ILE A 25 -2.42 11.86 -11.56
N PHE A 26 -2.49 11.51 -10.29
CA PHE A 26 -3.60 11.90 -9.43
C PHE A 26 -3.33 13.15 -8.59
N GLY A 27 -2.10 13.65 -8.59
CA GLY A 27 -1.74 14.85 -7.83
C GLY A 27 -1.84 14.68 -6.32
N ALA A 28 -1.78 13.46 -5.82
CA ALA A 28 -1.94 13.18 -4.39
C ALA A 28 -0.67 13.49 -3.60
N GLN A 29 -0.83 13.72 -2.30
CA GLN A 29 0.30 13.79 -1.39
C GLN A 29 0.76 12.40 -1.05
N VAL A 30 2.03 12.11 -1.34
CA VAL A 30 2.61 10.77 -1.21
C VAL A 30 3.81 10.84 -0.28
N SER A 31 3.83 9.97 0.74
CA SER A 31 4.94 9.90 1.68
C SER A 31 6.17 9.25 1.05
N GLU A 32 7.32 9.42 1.72
CA GLU A 32 8.50 8.62 1.39
C GLU A 32 8.27 7.16 1.74
N PRO A 33 8.88 6.21 0.99
CA PRO A 33 8.80 4.80 1.34
C PRO A 33 9.39 4.53 2.72
N LEU A 34 8.69 3.71 3.50
CA LEU A 34 9.10 3.33 4.83
C LEU A 34 9.12 1.81 4.96
N ASP A 35 10.30 1.25 5.23
CA ASP A 35 10.43 -0.18 5.47
C ASP A 35 9.93 -0.52 6.86
N GLN A 36 9.10 -1.55 6.95
CA GLN A 36 8.60 -2.09 8.21
C GLN A 36 8.98 -3.56 8.32
N PRO A 37 10.21 -3.87 8.77
CA PRO A 37 10.69 -5.25 8.80
C PRO A 37 9.85 -6.18 9.67
N ILE A 38 9.29 -5.68 10.77
CA ILE A 38 8.44 -6.48 11.66
C ILE A 38 7.22 -7.01 10.91
N HIS A 39 6.67 -6.21 10.01
CA HIS A 39 5.51 -6.59 9.20
C HIS A 39 5.89 -7.19 7.85
N GLY A 40 7.18 -7.14 7.50
CA GLY A 40 7.66 -7.68 6.23
C GLY A 40 7.20 -6.90 5.01
N VAL A 41 6.98 -5.60 5.14
CA VAL A 41 6.48 -4.76 4.05
C VAL A 41 7.22 -3.44 3.97
N THR A 42 7.22 -2.85 2.79
CA THR A 42 7.54 -1.44 2.57
C THR A 42 6.22 -0.70 2.33
N VAL A 43 6.07 0.45 2.95
CA VAL A 43 4.81 1.19 2.99
C VAL A 43 4.98 2.58 2.40
N VAL A 44 4.00 3.02 1.62
CA VAL A 44 3.86 4.41 1.19
C VAL A 44 2.43 4.84 1.50
N PHE A 45 2.27 5.98 2.15
CA PHE A 45 0.94 6.54 2.42
C PHE A 45 0.58 7.58 1.37
N VAL A 46 -0.62 7.45 0.83
CA VAL A 46 -1.23 8.44 -0.07
C VAL A 46 -2.37 9.10 0.69
N THR A 47 -2.23 10.39 0.97
CA THR A 47 -3.21 11.12 1.79
C THR A 47 -4.28 11.73 0.90
N LEU A 48 -5.54 11.41 1.22
CA LEU A 48 -6.72 11.96 0.58
C LEU A 48 -7.52 12.77 1.61
N PRO A 49 -8.41 13.68 1.17
CA PRO A 49 -9.22 14.46 2.11
C PRO A 49 -10.10 13.62 3.05
N ASN A 50 -10.56 12.46 2.58
CA ASN A 50 -11.50 11.63 3.31
C ASN A 50 -10.90 10.37 3.90
N THR A 51 -9.70 9.97 3.49
CA THR A 51 -9.04 8.75 3.99
C THR A 51 -7.58 8.72 3.54
N LYS A 52 -6.92 7.59 3.82
CA LYS A 52 -5.56 7.33 3.34
C LYS A 52 -5.56 6.04 2.55
N ILE A 53 -4.75 6.00 1.51
CA ILE A 53 -4.41 4.76 0.82
C ILE A 53 -3.02 4.36 1.31
N GLU A 54 -2.89 3.12 1.78
CA GLU A 54 -1.62 2.55 2.19
C GLU A 54 -1.15 1.60 1.09
N LEU A 55 -0.12 2.01 0.35
CA LEU A 55 0.50 1.12 -0.64
C LEU A 55 1.49 0.23 0.10
N ILE A 56 1.40 -1.08 -0.10
CA ILE A 56 2.30 -2.04 0.54
C ILE A 56 2.93 -2.94 -0.52
N SER A 57 4.23 -3.20 -0.35
CA SER A 57 4.94 -4.18 -1.18
C SER A 57 5.74 -5.11 -0.29
N PRO A 58 6.06 -6.33 -0.76
CA PRO A 58 6.82 -7.28 0.06
C PRO A 58 8.21 -6.74 0.37
N LEU A 59 8.63 -6.86 1.62
CA LEU A 59 10.00 -6.61 2.06
C LEU A 59 10.64 -7.97 2.32
N GLY A 60 11.35 -8.49 1.30
CA GLY A 60 11.95 -9.81 1.36
C GLY A 60 11.01 -10.92 0.89
N GLU A 61 11.59 -12.09 0.62
CA GLU A 61 10.89 -13.23 0.05
C GLU A 61 9.97 -13.93 1.05
N SER A 62 10.24 -13.76 2.33
CA SER A 62 9.44 -14.38 3.40
C SER A 62 8.33 -13.46 3.91
N SER A 63 8.05 -12.37 3.21
CA SER A 63 7.01 -11.44 3.60
C SER A 63 5.64 -12.12 3.69
N PRO A 64 4.84 -11.81 4.75
CA PRO A 64 3.50 -12.38 4.86
C PRO A 64 2.58 -12.07 3.68
N ILE A 65 2.78 -10.94 2.99
CA ILE A 65 1.92 -10.58 1.85
C ILE A 65 2.30 -11.32 0.57
N MET A 66 3.35 -12.12 0.57
CA MET A 66 3.68 -12.94 -0.61
C MET A 66 2.56 -13.93 -0.94
N ASN A 67 1.87 -14.47 0.06
CA ASN A 67 0.72 -15.34 -0.18
C ASN A 67 -0.39 -14.61 -0.92
N PHE A 68 -0.59 -13.32 -0.63
CA PHE A 68 -1.56 -12.52 -1.36
C PHE A 68 -1.19 -12.41 -2.83
N PHE A 69 0.08 -12.15 -3.14
CA PHE A 69 0.54 -12.05 -4.53
C PHE A 69 0.48 -13.38 -5.26
N ASN A 70 0.64 -14.50 -4.58
CA ASN A 70 0.48 -15.80 -5.20
C ASN A 70 -0.92 -16.02 -5.76
N LYS A 71 -1.92 -15.40 -5.13
CA LYS A 71 -3.32 -15.48 -5.56
C LYS A 71 -3.75 -14.27 -6.40
N ASN A 72 -3.05 -13.16 -6.28
CA ASN A 72 -3.39 -11.89 -6.92
C ASN A 72 -2.12 -11.31 -7.55
N GLN A 73 -1.71 -11.86 -8.66
CA GLN A 73 -0.39 -11.57 -9.26
C GLN A 73 -0.19 -10.10 -9.62
N ASN A 74 -1.26 -9.38 -9.91
CA ASN A 74 -1.20 -7.97 -10.25
C ASN A 74 -1.44 -7.05 -9.05
N GLY A 75 -1.49 -7.62 -7.84
CA GLY A 75 -1.82 -6.87 -6.64
C GLY A 75 -3.31 -6.70 -6.46
N GLY A 76 -3.69 -5.77 -5.61
CA GLY A 76 -5.09 -5.46 -5.34
C GLY A 76 -5.28 -4.98 -3.91
N ILE A 77 -6.54 -4.75 -3.53
CA ILE A 77 -6.87 -4.34 -2.17
C ILE A 77 -6.57 -5.49 -1.22
N HIS A 78 -5.70 -5.22 -0.24
CA HIS A 78 -5.30 -6.21 0.76
C HIS A 78 -6.23 -6.17 1.98
N HIS A 79 -6.49 -4.96 2.50
CA HIS A 79 -7.41 -4.82 3.62
C HIS A 79 -7.98 -3.40 3.72
N ILE A 80 -9.03 -3.28 4.48
CA ILE A 80 -9.69 -2.01 4.82
C ILE A 80 -9.70 -1.89 6.34
N CYS A 81 -9.32 -0.73 6.82
CA CYS A 81 -9.26 -0.49 8.27
C CYS A 81 -10.18 0.66 8.69
#